data_e17d651582c4df220758e83ded49122d
#
_entry.id   e17d651582c4df220758e83ded49122d
#
_cell.length_a   1.000
_cell.length_b   1.000
_cell.length_c   1.000
_cell.angle_alpha   90.00
_cell.angle_beta   90.00
_cell.angle_gamma   90.00
#
_symmetry.space_group_name_H-M   'P 1'
#
loop_
_entity.id
_entity.type
_entity.pdbx_description
1 polymer ?
#
loop_
_entity_poly.entity_id
_entity_poly.type
_entity_poly.pdbx_seq_one_letter_code
_entity_poly.pdbx_strand_id
1 'polypeptide(L)'
;MVHYKSIDQSLFAEGTDIMEQEKVFDDFLQDSLLEIQGSHINNHFPIPYIFLKTCNRSEIYYGEGEVPDEVARHLFRVVAGLESAIIGERAVQGQVKEAYYTAKDQRPLTAELHRLFQSALQVGKRVRNETEISHGAVSHSLAALEIIEDGNIDLKNAQITIIGVNKLTADILKFLQNKGAKMVFLANRSQIKAHYLADSLGIKVYTLDEKQEFLSKTDILISATSAPHLIIRKEDIPEQKSLLAIDLAFPRDIDSRLSELPNVQLYNIRDVERKVLENIEVRGAEVEKAEAIIEEEILEMQEALERRKKYIS
;
A
#
# COMPACT_ATOMS: atom_id res chain seq x y z
N MET A 1 -8.44 31.01 -8.11
CA MET A 1 -9.04 29.69 -7.93
C MET A 1 -7.94 28.66 -7.70
N VAL A 2 -8.14 27.74 -6.79
CA VAL A 2 -7.24 26.61 -6.59
C VAL A 2 -7.49 25.57 -7.71
N HIS A 3 -6.41 25.03 -8.24
CA HIS A 3 -6.41 24.02 -9.30
C HIS A 3 -5.56 22.83 -8.90
N TYR A 4 -5.74 21.70 -9.57
CA TYR A 4 -4.80 20.59 -9.52
C TYR A 4 -4.53 20.06 -10.93
N LYS A 5 -3.37 19.42 -11.09
CA LYS A 5 -3.01 18.58 -12.23
C LYS A 5 -2.58 17.23 -11.69
N SER A 6 -2.88 16.18 -12.38
CA SER A 6 -2.53 14.81 -11.97
C SER A 6 -2.07 13.97 -13.15
N ILE A 7 -1.21 13.02 -12.84
CA ILE A 7 -0.80 11.92 -13.71
C ILE A 7 -0.80 10.65 -12.86
N ASP A 8 -1.29 9.55 -13.37
CA ASP A 8 -1.37 8.28 -12.65
C ASP A 8 -0.81 7.09 -13.45
N GLN A 9 -0.74 5.94 -12.82
CA GLN A 9 -0.17 4.73 -13.41
C GLN A 9 -0.95 4.18 -14.60
N SER A 10 -2.20 4.60 -14.84
CA SER A 10 -2.99 4.15 -16.00
C SER A 10 -2.38 4.54 -17.34
N LEU A 11 -1.44 5.50 -17.34
CA LEU A 11 -0.68 5.91 -18.52
C LEU A 11 0.40 4.92 -18.95
N PHE A 12 0.76 3.96 -18.07
CA PHE A 12 1.81 3.01 -18.36
C PHE A 12 1.24 1.66 -18.79
N ALA A 13 1.90 1.00 -19.74
CA ALA A 13 1.60 -0.38 -20.09
C ALA A 13 1.99 -1.32 -18.94
N GLU A 14 1.30 -2.46 -18.81
CA GLU A 14 1.71 -3.50 -17.87
C GLU A 14 3.17 -3.92 -18.13
N GLY A 15 3.99 -3.86 -17.09
CA GLY A 15 5.41 -4.22 -17.16
C GLY A 15 6.38 -3.08 -17.46
N THR A 16 5.90 -1.83 -17.55
CA THR A 16 6.78 -0.67 -17.66
C THR A 16 7.74 -0.59 -16.48
N ASP A 17 9.04 -0.36 -16.76
CA ASP A 17 10.08 -0.29 -15.73
C ASP A 17 9.81 0.83 -14.72
N ILE A 18 10.06 0.56 -13.43
CA ILE A 18 9.83 1.52 -12.34
C ILE A 18 10.64 2.81 -12.52
N MET A 19 11.87 2.71 -13.01
CA MET A 19 12.71 3.89 -13.26
C MET A 19 12.17 4.77 -14.40
N GLU A 20 11.54 4.15 -15.41
CA GLU A 20 10.87 4.87 -16.49
C GLU A 20 9.62 5.59 -15.96
N GLN A 21 8.82 4.93 -15.11
CA GLN A 21 7.67 5.54 -14.46
C GLN A 21 8.08 6.72 -13.56
N GLU A 22 9.14 6.56 -12.75
CA GLU A 22 9.65 7.64 -11.89
C GLU A 22 10.11 8.85 -12.70
N LYS A 23 10.79 8.61 -13.81
CA LYS A 23 11.22 9.69 -14.72
C LYS A 23 10.03 10.47 -15.28
N VAL A 24 8.99 9.78 -15.74
CA VAL A 24 7.78 10.44 -16.27
C VAL A 24 7.08 11.26 -15.18
N PHE A 25 7.04 10.78 -13.94
CA PHE A 25 6.49 11.55 -12.83
C PHE A 25 7.33 12.80 -12.48
N ASP A 26 8.64 12.69 -12.58
CA ASP A 26 9.53 13.84 -12.35
C ASP A 26 9.46 14.86 -13.48
N ASP A 27 9.41 14.42 -14.75
CA ASP A 27 9.20 15.28 -15.93
C ASP A 27 7.84 15.99 -15.82
N PHE A 28 6.76 15.31 -15.41
CA PHE A 28 5.45 15.90 -15.15
C PHE A 28 5.51 17.07 -14.16
N LEU A 29 6.26 16.93 -13.07
CA LEU A 29 6.41 18.00 -12.09
C LEU A 29 7.11 19.22 -12.72
N GLN A 30 8.20 18.99 -13.45
CA GLN A 30 8.96 20.08 -14.10
C GLN A 30 8.11 20.81 -15.13
N ASP A 31 7.42 20.08 -16.01
CA ASP A 31 6.54 20.65 -17.03
C ASP A 31 5.37 21.42 -16.41
N SER A 32 4.75 20.87 -15.37
CA SER A 32 3.67 21.54 -14.65
C SER A 32 4.14 22.84 -13.99
N LEU A 33 5.32 22.85 -13.39
CA LEU A 33 5.89 24.06 -12.79
C LEU A 33 6.22 25.13 -13.83
N LEU A 34 6.78 24.76 -14.98
CA LEU A 34 7.06 25.66 -16.08
C LEU A 34 5.77 26.30 -16.61
N GLU A 35 4.72 25.51 -16.80
CA GLU A 35 3.43 26.00 -17.28
C GLU A 35 2.75 26.92 -16.26
N ILE A 36 2.75 26.59 -14.97
CA ILE A 36 2.20 27.40 -13.89
C ILE A 36 2.95 28.73 -13.79
N GLN A 37 4.28 28.73 -13.85
CA GLN A 37 5.11 29.92 -13.79
C GLN A 37 5.00 30.78 -15.08
N GLY A 38 4.93 30.13 -16.26
CA GLY A 38 4.76 30.78 -17.51
C GLY A 38 3.45 31.54 -17.68
N SER A 39 2.39 31.08 -17.03
CA SER A 39 1.06 31.73 -17.01
C SER A 39 1.04 33.05 -16.21
N HIS A 40 2.08 33.36 -15.43
CA HIS A 40 2.17 34.52 -14.52
C HIS A 40 3.45 35.33 -14.68
N ILE A 41 3.81 35.62 -15.92
CA ILE A 41 5.04 36.37 -16.30
C ILE A 41 5.20 37.73 -15.58
N ASN A 42 4.14 38.26 -14.98
CA ASN A 42 4.14 39.55 -14.30
C ASN A 42 4.26 39.49 -12.76
N ASN A 43 4.28 38.33 -12.13
CA ASN A 43 4.38 38.22 -10.67
C ASN A 43 5.81 37.81 -10.26
N HIS A 44 6.47 38.69 -9.48
CA HIS A 44 7.83 38.51 -8.96
C HIS A 44 7.97 37.39 -7.89
N PHE A 45 6.87 36.72 -7.50
CA PHE A 45 6.87 35.66 -6.49
C PHE A 45 6.45 34.33 -7.13
N PRO A 46 7.15 33.22 -6.80
CA PRO A 46 6.75 31.90 -7.26
C PRO A 46 5.36 31.56 -6.73
N ILE A 47 4.51 31.00 -7.59
CA ILE A 47 3.15 30.59 -7.19
C ILE A 47 3.27 29.49 -6.12
N PRO A 48 2.56 29.62 -4.98
CA PRO A 48 2.51 28.59 -3.96
C PRO A 48 1.89 27.29 -4.52
N TYR A 49 2.54 26.17 -4.28
CA TYR A 49 2.04 24.86 -4.69
C TYR A 49 2.38 23.77 -3.67
N ILE A 50 1.63 22.69 -3.71
CA ILE A 50 1.90 21.44 -2.98
C ILE A 50 2.00 20.34 -4.00
N PHE A 51 3.11 19.59 -3.98
CA PHE A 51 3.34 18.42 -4.82
C PHE A 51 3.13 17.15 -4.01
N LEU A 52 2.19 16.32 -4.44
CA LEU A 52 1.88 15.02 -3.86
C LEU A 52 2.39 13.93 -4.79
N LYS A 53 3.32 13.11 -4.32
CA LYS A 53 3.79 11.90 -5.01
C LYS A 53 3.42 10.68 -4.18
N THR A 54 2.73 9.74 -4.80
CA THR A 54 2.40 8.43 -4.23
C THR A 54 2.96 7.32 -5.11
N CYS A 55 2.80 6.06 -4.74
CA CYS A 55 3.21 4.95 -5.61
C CYS A 55 2.41 4.90 -6.92
N ASN A 56 1.18 5.45 -6.96
CA ASN A 56 0.27 5.32 -8.11
C ASN A 56 0.03 6.61 -8.88
N ARG A 57 0.41 7.77 -8.34
CA ARG A 57 0.13 9.07 -8.96
C ARG A 57 1.07 10.17 -8.51
N SER A 58 1.19 11.18 -9.34
CA SER A 58 1.80 12.47 -9.00
C SER A 58 0.80 13.58 -9.28
N GLU A 59 0.61 14.47 -8.31
CA GLU A 59 -0.36 15.56 -8.38
C GLU A 59 0.28 16.86 -7.91
N ILE A 60 -0.09 17.98 -8.53
CA ILE A 60 0.29 19.32 -8.10
C ILE A 60 -0.95 20.15 -7.84
N TYR A 61 -1.05 20.75 -6.65
CA TYR A 61 -2.12 21.64 -6.22
C TYR A 61 -1.57 23.06 -6.10
N TYR A 62 -2.21 24.05 -6.72
CA TYR A 62 -1.72 25.42 -6.79
C TYR A 62 -2.86 26.44 -6.94
N GLY A 63 -2.57 27.71 -6.66
CA GLY A 63 -3.51 28.82 -6.82
C GLY A 63 -3.97 29.41 -5.50
N GLU A 64 -4.87 30.41 -5.59
CA GLU A 64 -5.41 31.19 -4.47
C GLU A 64 -6.87 31.59 -4.72
N GLY A 65 -7.58 31.99 -3.66
CA GLY A 65 -8.94 32.50 -3.72
C GLY A 65 -9.99 31.43 -3.46
N GLU A 66 -10.65 30.92 -4.47
CA GLU A 66 -11.71 29.92 -4.33
C GLU A 66 -11.15 28.50 -4.44
N VAL A 67 -11.69 27.57 -3.63
CA VAL A 67 -11.43 26.13 -3.73
C VAL A 67 -12.67 25.47 -4.35
N PRO A 68 -12.63 25.01 -5.62
CA PRO A 68 -13.75 24.31 -6.22
C PRO A 68 -14.04 22.99 -5.49
N ASP A 69 -15.32 22.62 -5.38
CA ASP A 69 -15.75 21.38 -4.73
C ASP A 69 -15.12 20.13 -5.39
N GLU A 70 -14.97 20.15 -6.71
CA GLU A 70 -14.32 19.07 -7.45
C GLU A 70 -12.86 18.86 -7.06
N VAL A 71 -12.11 19.95 -6.80
CA VAL A 71 -10.71 19.88 -6.33
C VAL A 71 -10.64 19.32 -4.92
N ALA A 72 -11.54 19.78 -4.05
CA ALA A 72 -11.65 19.27 -2.69
C ALA A 72 -12.06 17.79 -2.67
N ARG A 73 -13.10 17.43 -3.41
CA ARG A 73 -13.58 16.06 -3.52
C ARG A 73 -12.49 15.12 -4.01
N HIS A 74 -11.76 15.51 -5.05
CA HIS A 74 -10.66 14.70 -5.55
C HIS A 74 -9.59 14.45 -4.46
N LEU A 75 -9.06 15.49 -3.81
CA LEU A 75 -8.06 15.32 -2.75
C LEU A 75 -8.60 14.53 -1.55
N PHE A 76 -9.87 14.73 -1.19
CA PHE A 76 -10.51 14.02 -0.07
C PHE A 76 -10.68 12.54 -0.39
N ARG A 77 -11.04 12.19 -1.61
CA ARG A 77 -11.08 10.79 -2.10
C ARG A 77 -9.69 10.17 -2.12
N VAL A 78 -8.67 10.92 -2.57
CA VAL A 78 -7.27 10.48 -2.55
C VAL A 78 -6.82 10.14 -1.12
N VAL A 79 -7.03 11.05 -0.16
CA VAL A 79 -6.58 10.83 1.23
C VAL A 79 -7.38 9.76 1.96
N ALA A 80 -8.63 9.55 1.57
CA ALA A 80 -9.48 8.45 2.05
C ALA A 80 -9.08 7.09 1.44
N GLY A 81 -8.20 7.08 0.43
CA GLY A 81 -7.79 5.87 -0.27
C GLY A 81 -8.82 5.36 -1.29
N LEU A 82 -9.83 6.17 -1.64
CA LEU A 82 -10.86 5.79 -2.63
C LEU A 82 -10.33 5.84 -4.07
N GLU A 83 -9.28 6.63 -4.30
CA GLU A 83 -8.60 6.75 -5.60
C GLU A 83 -7.34 5.87 -5.68
N SER A 84 -7.09 5.01 -4.72
CA SER A 84 -5.97 4.08 -4.73
C SER A 84 -6.31 2.82 -5.53
N ALA A 85 -5.30 2.19 -6.14
CA ALA A 85 -5.46 0.88 -6.80
C ALA A 85 -6.07 -0.17 -5.84
N ILE A 86 -5.83 0.03 -4.55
CA ILE A 86 -6.40 -0.74 -3.45
C ILE A 86 -7.24 0.22 -2.60
N ILE A 87 -8.56 0.10 -2.69
CA ILE A 87 -9.48 0.97 -1.94
C ILE A 87 -9.23 0.85 -0.42
N GLY A 88 -9.09 2.00 0.25
CA GLY A 88 -8.83 2.08 1.69
C GLY A 88 -7.35 1.92 2.07
N GLU A 89 -6.42 2.08 1.15
CA GLU A 89 -4.99 2.04 1.42
C GLU A 89 -4.57 3.11 2.44
N ARG A 90 -3.94 2.66 3.53
CA ARG A 90 -3.56 3.55 4.65
C ARG A 90 -2.34 4.43 4.37
N ALA A 91 -1.48 4.04 3.43
CA ALA A 91 -0.23 4.73 3.15
C ALA A 91 -0.45 6.14 2.59
N VAL A 92 -1.49 6.34 1.78
CA VAL A 92 -1.76 7.60 1.07
C VAL A 92 -1.93 8.78 2.02
N GLN A 93 -2.58 8.60 3.18
CA GLN A 93 -2.70 9.71 4.14
C GLN A 93 -1.35 10.17 4.70
N GLY A 94 -0.43 9.23 4.94
CA GLY A 94 0.93 9.56 5.34
C GLY A 94 1.62 10.41 4.28
N GLN A 95 1.47 10.04 3.02
CA GLN A 95 2.04 10.74 1.87
C GLN A 95 1.42 12.14 1.68
N VAL A 96 0.11 12.29 1.80
CA VAL A 96 -0.57 13.60 1.77
C VAL A 96 -0.10 14.49 2.92
N LYS A 97 0.04 13.93 4.12
CA LYS A 97 0.56 14.64 5.28
C LYS A 97 1.99 15.13 5.04
N GLU A 98 2.86 14.26 4.56
CA GLU A 98 4.26 14.58 4.25
C GLU A 98 4.36 15.67 3.18
N ALA A 99 3.61 15.53 2.08
CA ALA A 99 3.55 16.53 1.00
C ALA A 99 3.16 17.92 1.52
N TYR A 100 2.13 18.00 2.35
CA TYR A 100 1.66 19.25 2.95
C TYR A 100 2.70 19.89 3.87
N TYR A 101 3.29 19.13 4.80
CA TYR A 101 4.27 19.69 5.72
C TYR A 101 5.58 20.08 5.02
N THR A 102 6.05 19.27 4.08
CA THR A 102 7.22 19.61 3.26
C THR A 102 7.02 20.91 2.48
N ALA A 103 5.86 21.08 1.83
CA ALA A 103 5.57 22.31 1.12
C ALA A 103 5.47 23.51 2.06
N LYS A 104 4.82 23.37 3.22
CA LYS A 104 4.70 24.40 4.24
C LYS A 104 6.05 24.86 4.79
N ASP A 105 6.99 23.94 4.97
CA ASP A 105 8.33 24.25 5.51
C ASP A 105 9.23 24.93 4.45
N GLN A 106 9.00 24.64 3.18
CA GLN A 106 9.83 25.15 2.08
C GLN A 106 9.36 26.50 1.52
N ARG A 107 8.06 26.84 1.64
CA ARG A 107 7.48 28.05 1.01
C ARG A 107 6.20 28.50 1.69
N PRO A 108 5.85 29.81 1.60
CA PRO A 108 4.56 30.28 2.04
C PRO A 108 3.46 29.67 1.15
N LEU A 109 2.44 29.11 1.78
CA LEU A 109 1.25 28.60 1.11
C LEU A 109 0.08 29.58 1.25
N THR A 110 -0.85 29.56 0.30
CA THR A 110 -2.09 30.32 0.42
C THR A 110 -2.99 29.75 1.52
N ALA A 111 -3.88 30.58 2.03
CA ALA A 111 -4.84 30.16 3.06
C ALA A 111 -5.75 29.02 2.56
N GLU A 112 -6.07 29.07 1.27
CA GLU A 112 -6.91 28.09 0.60
C GLU A 112 -6.21 26.73 0.52
N LEU A 113 -4.93 26.69 0.12
CA LEU A 113 -4.12 25.48 0.12
C LEU A 113 -3.95 24.90 1.55
N HIS A 114 -3.72 25.79 2.53
CA HIS A 114 -3.69 25.36 3.93
C HIS A 114 -5.00 24.71 4.35
N ARG A 115 -6.12 25.37 4.07
CA ARG A 115 -7.44 24.88 4.46
C ARG A 115 -7.78 23.57 3.75
N LEU A 116 -7.56 23.50 2.44
CA LEU A 116 -7.81 22.31 1.63
C LEU A 116 -7.07 21.08 2.20
N PHE A 117 -5.77 21.19 2.44
CA PHE A 117 -4.97 20.06 2.92
C PHE A 117 -5.24 19.71 4.39
N GLN A 118 -5.54 20.68 5.24
CA GLN A 118 -5.96 20.41 6.63
C GLN A 118 -7.30 19.68 6.67
N SER A 119 -8.29 20.10 5.87
CA SER A 119 -9.57 19.40 5.75
C SER A 119 -9.36 18.00 5.16
N ALA A 120 -8.50 17.83 4.15
CA ALA A 120 -8.16 16.50 3.61
C ALA A 120 -7.62 15.56 4.69
N LEU A 121 -6.69 16.03 5.53
CA LEU A 121 -6.16 15.22 6.63
C LEU A 121 -7.22 14.88 7.69
N GLN A 122 -8.19 15.77 7.93
CA GLN A 122 -9.33 15.52 8.80
C GLN A 122 -10.25 14.45 8.20
N VAL A 123 -10.60 14.56 6.90
CA VAL A 123 -11.35 13.53 6.16
C VAL A 123 -10.69 12.16 6.29
N GLY A 124 -9.40 12.06 5.98
CA GLY A 124 -8.70 10.79 6.06
C GLY A 124 -8.71 10.19 7.48
N LYS A 125 -8.74 11.02 8.53
CA LYS A 125 -8.88 10.56 9.91
C LYS A 125 -10.31 10.12 10.21
N ARG A 126 -11.34 10.89 9.81
CA ARG A 126 -12.75 10.55 9.99
C ARG A 126 -13.11 9.26 9.29
N VAL A 127 -12.80 9.15 8.00
CA VAL A 127 -13.08 7.95 7.21
C VAL A 127 -12.50 6.69 7.86
N ARG A 128 -11.28 6.74 8.38
CA ARG A 128 -10.69 5.57 9.08
C ARG A 128 -11.30 5.25 10.42
N ASN A 129 -11.86 6.24 11.13
CA ASN A 129 -12.44 6.03 12.46
C ASN A 129 -13.93 5.71 12.41
N GLU A 130 -14.63 6.19 11.38
CA GLU A 130 -16.10 6.14 11.26
C GLU A 130 -16.55 5.07 10.25
N THR A 131 -15.60 4.49 9.48
CA THR A 131 -15.88 3.42 8.50
C THR A 131 -14.93 2.24 8.65
N GLU A 132 -15.33 1.09 8.14
CA GLU A 132 -14.48 -0.11 8.06
C GLU A 132 -13.69 -0.19 6.73
N ILE A 133 -13.65 0.90 5.94
CA ILE A 133 -13.02 0.91 4.61
C ILE A 133 -11.55 0.52 4.61
N SER A 134 -10.86 0.78 5.73
CA SER A 134 -9.45 0.41 5.93
C SER A 134 -9.26 -0.93 6.65
N HIS A 135 -10.34 -1.63 7.01
CA HIS A 135 -10.30 -2.94 7.64
C HIS A 135 -10.41 -4.05 6.61
N GLY A 136 -9.84 -5.19 6.94
CA GLY A 136 -9.72 -6.34 6.04
C GLY A 136 -8.50 -6.24 5.11
N ALA A 137 -8.17 -7.37 4.50
CA ALA A 137 -6.98 -7.49 3.66
C ALA A 137 -7.18 -6.84 2.29
N VAL A 138 -6.47 -5.78 2.02
CA VAL A 138 -6.42 -5.12 0.71
C VAL A 138 -5.08 -5.32 0.00
N SER A 139 -4.14 -5.94 0.65
CA SER A 139 -2.88 -6.32 0.03
C SER A 139 -2.71 -7.83 0.07
N HIS A 140 -1.99 -8.38 -0.89
CA HIS A 140 -1.67 -9.81 -0.91
C HIS A 140 -1.00 -10.27 0.39
N SER A 141 -0.16 -9.41 1.02
CA SER A 141 0.45 -9.72 2.31
C SER A 141 -0.58 -9.86 3.43
N LEU A 142 -1.55 -8.96 3.52
CA LEU A 142 -2.61 -9.03 4.52
C LEU A 142 -3.58 -10.18 4.26
N ALA A 143 -3.95 -10.44 2.99
CA ALA A 143 -4.81 -11.57 2.64
C ALA A 143 -4.13 -12.92 2.95
N ALA A 144 -2.82 -13.03 2.70
CA ALA A 144 -2.05 -14.20 3.11
C ALA A 144 -2.06 -14.39 4.64
N LEU A 145 -2.00 -13.30 5.40
CA LEU A 145 -2.07 -13.34 6.86
C LEU A 145 -3.46 -13.71 7.38
N GLU A 146 -4.54 -13.24 6.75
CA GLU A 146 -5.89 -13.68 7.07
C GLU A 146 -6.07 -15.18 6.81
N ILE A 147 -5.54 -15.70 5.70
CA ILE A 147 -5.54 -17.15 5.43
C ILE A 147 -4.81 -17.92 6.54
N ILE A 148 -3.69 -17.38 7.04
CA ILE A 148 -2.95 -18.00 8.16
C ILE A 148 -3.78 -17.96 9.46
N GLU A 149 -4.44 -16.84 9.75
CA GLU A 149 -5.29 -16.69 10.93
C GLU A 149 -6.52 -17.60 10.86
N ASP A 150 -7.16 -17.71 9.70
CA ASP A 150 -8.29 -18.63 9.45
C ASP A 150 -7.88 -20.11 9.63
N GLY A 151 -6.62 -20.46 9.42
CA GLY A 151 -6.06 -21.80 9.66
C GLY A 151 -5.99 -22.20 11.13
N ASN A 152 -6.31 -21.32 12.08
CA ASN A 152 -6.28 -21.57 13.53
C ASN A 152 -4.96 -22.14 14.05
N ILE A 153 -3.84 -21.76 13.45
CA ILE A 153 -2.51 -22.18 13.88
C ILE A 153 -1.99 -21.22 14.96
N ASP A 154 -1.49 -21.75 16.06
CA ASP A 154 -0.90 -20.96 17.13
C ASP A 154 0.45 -20.35 16.68
N LEU A 155 0.41 -19.11 16.21
CA LEU A 155 1.58 -18.37 15.69
C LEU A 155 2.73 -18.25 16.71
N LYS A 156 2.44 -18.34 18.02
CA LYS A 156 3.48 -18.22 19.06
C LYS A 156 4.38 -19.45 19.14
N ASN A 157 3.83 -20.59 18.74
CA ASN A 157 4.52 -21.88 18.80
C ASN A 157 4.80 -22.48 17.41
N ALA A 158 4.16 -21.96 16.36
CA ALA A 158 4.35 -22.43 14.99
C ALA A 158 5.75 -22.08 14.44
N GLN A 159 6.33 -23.02 13.69
CA GLN A 159 7.53 -22.78 12.90
C GLN A 159 7.14 -22.28 11.51
N ILE A 160 7.54 -21.07 11.20
CA ILE A 160 7.16 -20.37 9.96
C ILE A 160 8.41 -20.24 9.08
N THR A 161 8.33 -20.71 7.84
CA THR A 161 9.39 -20.53 6.87
C THR A 161 8.92 -19.64 5.72
N ILE A 162 9.70 -18.60 5.41
CA ILE A 162 9.46 -17.69 4.29
C ILE A 162 10.55 -17.88 3.25
N ILE A 163 10.17 -18.24 2.03
CA ILE A 163 11.08 -18.41 0.89
C ILE A 163 10.99 -17.18 -0.02
N GLY A 164 12.12 -16.55 -0.26
CA GLY A 164 12.24 -15.33 -1.04
C GLY A 164 12.23 -14.08 -0.18
N VAL A 165 13.05 -13.10 -0.57
CA VAL A 165 13.18 -11.81 0.11
C VAL A 165 12.83 -10.70 -0.85
N ASN A 166 11.66 -10.11 -0.64
CA ASN A 166 11.13 -8.97 -1.38
C ASN A 166 10.22 -8.12 -0.45
N LYS A 167 9.64 -7.05 -0.96
CA LYS A 167 8.77 -6.17 -0.18
C LYS A 167 7.58 -6.93 0.45
N LEU A 168 6.94 -7.80 -0.34
CA LEU A 168 5.77 -8.57 0.10
C LEU A 168 6.09 -9.46 1.31
N THR A 169 7.17 -10.24 1.22
CA THR A 169 7.61 -11.13 2.30
C THR A 169 8.14 -10.36 3.51
N ALA A 170 8.76 -9.19 3.32
CA ALA A 170 9.19 -8.33 4.41
C ALA A 170 7.99 -7.75 5.20
N ASP A 171 6.90 -7.37 4.52
CA ASP A 171 5.68 -6.89 5.15
C ASP A 171 4.98 -8.02 5.93
N ILE A 172 4.88 -9.21 5.35
CA ILE A 172 4.35 -10.41 6.04
C ILE A 172 5.18 -10.72 7.29
N LEU A 173 6.51 -10.69 7.19
CA LEU A 173 7.41 -10.97 8.31
C LEU A 173 7.20 -10.00 9.48
N LYS A 174 7.16 -8.70 9.22
CA LYS A 174 6.91 -7.67 10.24
C LYS A 174 5.58 -7.91 10.96
N PHE A 175 4.57 -8.27 10.21
CA PHE A 175 3.25 -8.51 10.77
C PHE A 175 3.22 -9.77 11.64
N LEU A 176 3.81 -10.88 11.17
CA LEU A 176 3.93 -12.12 11.96
C LEU A 176 4.64 -11.89 13.30
N GLN A 177 5.71 -11.08 13.29
CA GLN A 177 6.40 -10.68 14.52
C GLN A 177 5.50 -9.85 15.46
N ASN A 178 4.73 -8.89 14.92
CA ASN A 178 3.78 -8.11 15.70
C ASN A 178 2.66 -8.98 16.32
N LYS A 179 2.29 -10.10 15.67
CA LYS A 179 1.36 -11.10 16.20
C LYS A 179 1.99 -12.09 17.18
N GLY A 180 3.28 -11.92 17.43
CA GLY A 180 4.01 -12.72 18.43
C GLY A 180 4.61 -14.01 17.91
N ALA A 181 4.75 -14.17 16.58
CA ALA A 181 5.49 -15.29 16.00
C ALA A 181 6.95 -15.23 16.42
N LYS A 182 7.46 -16.33 17.01
CA LYS A 182 8.82 -16.39 17.59
C LYS A 182 9.79 -17.20 16.74
N MET A 183 9.29 -18.19 16.00
CA MET A 183 10.10 -19.12 15.23
C MET A 183 9.89 -18.87 13.73
N VAL A 184 10.41 -17.74 13.24
CA VAL A 184 10.36 -17.42 11.81
C VAL A 184 11.75 -17.63 11.21
N PHE A 185 11.78 -18.26 10.05
CA PHE A 185 12.99 -18.57 9.31
C PHE A 185 12.88 -18.02 7.89
N LEU A 186 14.02 -17.59 7.35
CA LEU A 186 14.11 -17.19 5.95
C LEU A 186 14.87 -18.24 5.15
N ALA A 187 14.39 -18.58 3.97
CA ALA A 187 15.12 -19.37 3.01
C ALA A 187 15.26 -18.59 1.69
N ASN A 188 16.46 -18.44 1.18
CA ASN A 188 16.69 -17.71 -0.04
C ASN A 188 17.93 -18.24 -0.80
N ARG A 189 17.87 -18.13 -2.13
CA ARG A 189 19.03 -18.44 -2.99
C ARG A 189 20.19 -17.47 -2.74
N SER A 190 19.92 -16.19 -2.58
CA SER A 190 20.91 -15.15 -2.25
C SER A 190 21.01 -14.97 -0.74
N GLN A 191 22.04 -15.50 -0.12
CA GLN A 191 22.29 -15.37 1.32
C GLN A 191 22.45 -13.92 1.76
N ILE A 192 23.10 -13.07 0.95
CA ILE A 192 23.36 -11.65 1.32
C ILE A 192 22.09 -10.88 1.65
N LYS A 193 21.06 -10.97 0.77
CA LYS A 193 19.78 -10.29 1.01
C LYS A 193 19.02 -10.86 2.20
N ALA A 194 19.07 -12.19 2.38
CA ALA A 194 18.42 -12.86 3.48
C ALA A 194 19.08 -12.52 4.83
N HIS A 195 20.41 -12.51 4.91
CA HIS A 195 21.14 -12.12 6.11
C HIS A 195 20.90 -10.67 6.50
N TYR A 196 20.90 -9.74 5.53
CA TYR A 196 20.62 -8.32 5.83
C TYR A 196 19.25 -8.13 6.50
N LEU A 197 18.22 -8.81 6.02
CA LEU A 197 16.90 -8.77 6.62
C LEU A 197 16.85 -9.55 7.95
N ALA A 198 17.50 -10.70 8.01
CA ALA A 198 17.51 -11.56 9.18
C ALA A 198 18.27 -10.94 10.36
N ASP A 199 19.41 -10.30 10.13
CA ASP A 199 20.21 -9.66 11.17
C ASP A 199 19.44 -8.52 11.85
N SER A 200 18.68 -7.74 11.07
CA SER A 200 17.84 -6.66 11.60
C SER A 200 16.70 -7.15 12.50
N LEU A 201 16.32 -8.44 12.39
CA LEU A 201 15.13 -9.02 13.00
C LEU A 201 15.45 -10.22 13.92
N GLY A 202 16.71 -10.61 14.03
CA GLY A 202 17.15 -11.74 14.88
C GLY A 202 16.67 -13.11 14.38
N ILE A 203 16.58 -13.30 13.05
CA ILE A 203 15.98 -14.49 12.42
C ILE A 203 17.07 -15.40 11.85
N LYS A 204 16.87 -16.72 11.92
CA LYS A 204 17.76 -17.69 11.30
C LYS A 204 17.50 -17.78 9.78
N VAL A 205 18.57 -17.87 9.00
CA VAL A 205 18.54 -18.07 7.55
C VAL A 205 18.94 -19.49 7.19
N TYR A 206 18.17 -20.12 6.29
CA TYR A 206 18.52 -21.37 5.64
C TYR A 206 18.91 -21.15 4.18
N THR A 207 19.73 -22.01 3.65
CA THR A 207 19.91 -22.16 2.18
C THR A 207 18.81 -23.03 1.60
N LEU A 208 18.54 -22.92 0.30
CA LEU A 208 17.58 -23.82 -0.35
C LEU A 208 18.08 -25.28 -0.42
N ASP A 209 19.38 -25.52 -0.27
CA ASP A 209 19.94 -26.88 -0.18
C ASP A 209 19.58 -27.57 1.14
N GLU A 210 19.24 -26.80 2.18
CA GLU A 210 18.82 -27.30 3.50
C GLU A 210 17.29 -27.55 3.57
N LYS A 211 16.58 -27.59 2.41
CA LYS A 211 15.11 -27.64 2.38
C LYS A 211 14.51 -28.83 3.14
N GLN A 212 15.15 -29.99 3.13
CA GLN A 212 14.69 -31.16 3.87
C GLN A 212 14.70 -30.90 5.39
N GLU A 213 15.70 -30.18 5.90
CA GLU A 213 15.81 -29.84 7.29
C GLU A 213 14.69 -28.88 7.72
N PHE A 214 14.54 -27.75 6.99
CA PHE A 214 13.54 -26.77 7.42
C PHE A 214 12.11 -27.24 7.16
N LEU A 215 11.80 -27.94 6.06
CA LEU A 215 10.47 -28.42 5.74
C LEU A 215 9.97 -29.44 6.78
N SER A 216 10.85 -30.29 7.32
CA SER A 216 10.47 -31.25 8.37
C SER A 216 9.92 -30.56 9.62
N LYS A 217 10.31 -29.33 9.88
CA LYS A 217 9.93 -28.54 11.07
C LYS A 217 8.85 -27.51 10.78
N THR A 218 8.69 -27.07 9.51
CA THR A 218 7.81 -25.96 9.13
C THR A 218 6.34 -26.30 9.27
N ASP A 219 5.58 -25.48 9.97
CA ASP A 219 4.12 -25.57 10.09
C ASP A 219 3.41 -24.62 9.11
N ILE A 220 4.03 -23.48 8.83
CA ILE A 220 3.55 -22.51 7.85
C ILE A 220 4.68 -22.20 6.87
N LEU A 221 4.43 -22.43 5.58
CA LEU A 221 5.35 -22.15 4.49
C LEU A 221 4.80 -21.02 3.61
N ILE A 222 5.56 -19.95 3.43
CA ILE A 222 5.21 -18.85 2.54
C ILE A 222 6.30 -18.74 1.49
N SER A 223 5.95 -18.83 0.21
CA SER A 223 6.91 -18.68 -0.89
C SER A 223 6.50 -17.53 -1.81
N ALA A 224 7.46 -16.67 -2.14
CA ALA A 224 7.28 -15.53 -3.04
C ALA A 224 8.60 -15.19 -3.72
N THR A 225 9.02 -16.02 -4.67
CA THR A 225 10.24 -15.78 -5.44
C THR A 225 9.94 -15.45 -6.91
N SER A 226 10.94 -15.06 -7.65
CA SER A 226 10.91 -14.92 -9.10
C SER A 226 11.57 -16.10 -9.83
N ALA A 227 11.63 -17.29 -9.19
CA ALA A 227 12.22 -18.44 -9.81
C ALA A 227 11.36 -18.94 -10.98
N PRO A 228 11.97 -19.31 -12.12
CA PRO A 228 11.21 -19.81 -13.26
C PRO A 228 10.82 -21.31 -13.15
N HIS A 229 11.05 -21.92 -11.99
CA HIS A 229 10.82 -23.34 -11.74
C HIS A 229 10.38 -23.59 -10.30
N LEU A 230 9.77 -24.75 -10.06
CA LEU A 230 9.34 -25.16 -8.73
C LEU A 230 10.54 -25.25 -7.77
N ILE A 231 10.40 -24.62 -6.62
CA ILE A 231 11.37 -24.69 -5.51
C ILE A 231 11.01 -25.84 -4.58
N ILE A 232 9.74 -25.98 -4.25
CA ILE A 232 9.21 -27.03 -3.36
C ILE A 232 8.38 -28.00 -4.18
N ARG A 233 8.75 -29.27 -4.12
CA ARG A 233 8.08 -30.37 -4.80
C ARG A 233 7.30 -31.22 -3.79
N LYS A 234 6.33 -31.99 -4.26
CA LYS A 234 5.55 -32.90 -3.42
C LYS A 234 6.45 -33.87 -2.64
N GLU A 235 7.50 -34.34 -3.29
CA GLU A 235 8.46 -35.29 -2.74
C GLU A 235 9.35 -34.71 -1.62
N ASP A 236 9.38 -33.37 -1.49
CA ASP A 236 10.14 -32.68 -0.45
C ASP A 236 9.40 -32.65 0.91
N ILE A 237 8.09 -32.92 0.91
CA ILE A 237 7.26 -32.85 2.12
C ILE A 237 7.15 -34.26 2.75
N PRO A 238 7.45 -34.39 4.06
CA PRO A 238 7.25 -35.67 4.75
C PRO A 238 5.77 -36.11 4.74
N GLU A 239 5.50 -37.40 4.52
CA GLU A 239 4.13 -37.92 4.27
C GLU A 239 3.10 -37.59 5.33
N GLN A 240 3.48 -37.47 6.60
CA GLN A 240 2.58 -37.18 7.71
C GLN A 240 2.67 -35.72 8.21
N LYS A 241 3.38 -34.84 7.48
CA LYS A 241 3.56 -33.46 7.90
C LYS A 241 2.28 -32.65 7.72
N SER A 242 1.82 -32.04 8.79
CA SER A 242 0.78 -30.99 8.71
C SER A 242 1.42 -29.70 8.28
N LEU A 243 0.91 -29.10 7.22
CA LEU A 243 1.50 -27.90 6.61
C LEU A 243 0.44 -26.97 6.05
N LEU A 244 0.49 -25.70 6.42
CA LEU A 244 -0.18 -24.63 5.69
C LEU A 244 0.83 -23.98 4.74
N ALA A 245 0.61 -24.08 3.44
CA ALA A 245 1.49 -23.52 2.42
C ALA A 245 0.80 -22.43 1.61
N ILE A 246 1.46 -21.29 1.44
CA ILE A 246 0.98 -20.15 0.65
C ILE A 246 2.02 -19.82 -0.41
N ASP A 247 1.63 -20.01 -1.67
CA ASP A 247 2.44 -19.73 -2.85
C ASP A 247 2.03 -18.40 -3.48
N LEU A 248 2.80 -17.36 -3.23
CA LEU A 248 2.58 -16.00 -3.75
C LEU A 248 3.39 -15.73 -5.03
N ALA A 249 4.08 -16.75 -5.56
CA ALA A 249 4.94 -16.60 -6.72
C ALA A 249 4.19 -16.79 -8.05
N PHE A 250 4.68 -16.09 -9.07
CA PHE A 250 4.31 -16.33 -10.45
C PHE A 250 5.60 -16.29 -11.33
N PRO A 251 5.97 -17.39 -12.02
CA PRO A 251 5.39 -18.74 -11.95
C PRO A 251 5.42 -19.34 -10.54
N ARG A 252 4.68 -20.44 -10.31
CA ARG A 252 4.58 -21.09 -9.00
C ARG A 252 5.94 -21.56 -8.48
N ASP A 253 6.17 -21.33 -7.20
CA ASP A 253 7.30 -21.90 -6.45
C ASP A 253 6.98 -23.30 -5.89
N ILE A 254 5.70 -23.57 -5.60
CA ILE A 254 5.24 -24.77 -4.90
C ILE A 254 4.43 -25.66 -5.85
N ASP A 255 4.75 -26.94 -5.87
CA ASP A 255 4.07 -27.95 -6.64
C ASP A 255 2.60 -28.08 -6.23
N SER A 256 1.68 -27.89 -7.19
CA SER A 256 0.24 -27.97 -6.95
C SER A 256 -0.22 -29.33 -6.40
N ARG A 257 0.52 -30.41 -6.67
CA ARG A 257 0.24 -31.75 -6.16
C ARG A 257 0.35 -31.86 -4.62
N LEU A 258 0.89 -30.83 -3.93
CA LEU A 258 0.85 -30.77 -2.48
C LEU A 258 -0.59 -30.76 -1.94
N SER A 259 -1.55 -30.23 -2.69
CA SER A 259 -2.97 -30.23 -2.31
C SER A 259 -3.58 -31.64 -2.25
N GLU A 260 -2.93 -32.65 -2.80
CA GLU A 260 -3.36 -34.07 -2.73
C GLU A 260 -2.96 -34.73 -1.40
N LEU A 261 -2.07 -34.09 -0.63
CA LEU A 261 -1.64 -34.62 0.68
C LEU A 261 -2.69 -34.30 1.74
N PRO A 262 -3.14 -35.29 2.55
CA PRO A 262 -4.30 -35.12 3.43
C PRO A 262 -4.12 -34.09 4.54
N ASN A 263 -2.86 -33.81 4.92
CA ASN A 263 -2.53 -32.88 6.01
C ASN A 263 -1.94 -31.56 5.50
N VAL A 264 -2.01 -31.28 4.20
CA VAL A 264 -1.47 -30.05 3.58
C VAL A 264 -2.61 -29.19 3.06
N GLN A 265 -2.62 -27.96 3.51
CA GLN A 265 -3.45 -26.89 2.96
C GLN A 265 -2.58 -26.03 2.07
N LEU A 266 -2.86 -26.00 0.77
CA LEU A 266 -2.11 -25.20 -0.20
C LEU A 266 -2.99 -24.11 -0.77
N TYR A 267 -2.57 -22.85 -0.57
CA TYR A 267 -3.14 -21.68 -1.19
C TYR A 267 -2.14 -21.10 -2.19
N ASN A 268 -2.65 -20.59 -3.28
CA ASN A 268 -1.82 -19.94 -4.32
C ASN A 268 -2.22 -18.48 -4.47
N ILE A 269 -1.51 -17.74 -5.31
CA ILE A 269 -1.74 -16.31 -5.53
C ILE A 269 -3.21 -15.99 -5.91
N ARG A 270 -3.89 -16.86 -6.68
CA ARG A 270 -5.30 -16.66 -7.04
C ARG A 270 -6.24 -16.81 -5.86
N ASP A 271 -5.93 -17.70 -4.91
CA ASP A 271 -6.71 -17.85 -3.68
C ASP A 271 -6.56 -16.61 -2.81
N VAL A 272 -5.36 -16.04 -2.76
CA VAL A 272 -5.07 -14.78 -2.08
C VAL A 272 -5.78 -13.60 -2.76
N GLU A 273 -5.75 -13.52 -4.09
CA GLU A 273 -6.49 -12.52 -4.87
C GLU A 273 -7.99 -12.61 -4.65
N ARG A 274 -8.55 -13.82 -4.60
CA ARG A 274 -9.97 -14.02 -4.27
C ARG A 274 -10.31 -13.47 -2.89
N LYS A 275 -9.49 -13.75 -1.86
CA LYS A 275 -9.67 -13.19 -0.51
C LYS A 275 -9.63 -11.66 -0.53
N VAL A 276 -8.73 -11.06 -1.31
CA VAL A 276 -8.71 -9.60 -1.51
C VAL A 276 -10.02 -9.10 -2.12
N LEU A 277 -10.52 -9.77 -3.17
CA LEU A 277 -11.77 -9.38 -3.85
C LEU A 277 -12.99 -9.52 -2.94
N GLU A 278 -13.12 -10.60 -2.18
CA GLU A 278 -14.18 -10.79 -1.17
C GLU A 278 -14.20 -9.64 -0.17
N ASN A 279 -13.04 -9.22 0.31
CA ASN A 279 -12.91 -8.09 1.22
C ASN A 279 -13.25 -6.74 0.55
N ILE A 280 -13.03 -6.59 -0.76
CA ILE A 280 -13.42 -5.41 -1.52
C ILE A 280 -14.95 -5.33 -1.70
N GLU A 281 -15.62 -6.45 -1.97
CA GLU A 281 -17.09 -6.49 -2.11
C GLU A 281 -17.80 -6.07 -0.82
N VAL A 282 -17.34 -6.55 0.33
CA VAL A 282 -17.86 -6.13 1.65
C VAL A 282 -17.71 -4.63 1.87
N ARG A 283 -16.77 -3.98 1.20
CA ARG A 283 -16.49 -2.54 1.33
C ARG A 283 -17.41 -1.63 0.53
N GLY A 284 -18.24 -2.14 -0.37
CA GLY A 284 -19.14 -1.30 -1.17
C GLY A 284 -19.99 -0.35 -0.30
N ALA A 285 -20.60 -0.87 0.77
CA ALA A 285 -21.35 -0.05 1.74
C ALA A 285 -20.46 0.94 2.53
N GLU A 286 -19.20 0.61 2.75
CA GLU A 286 -18.26 1.48 3.46
C GLU A 286 -17.74 2.61 2.57
N VAL A 287 -17.69 2.40 1.25
CA VAL A 287 -17.42 3.46 0.27
C VAL A 287 -18.52 4.53 0.31
N GLU A 288 -19.79 4.13 0.37
CA GLU A 288 -20.92 5.07 0.48
C GLU A 288 -20.83 5.92 1.76
N LYS A 289 -20.46 5.31 2.89
CA LYS A 289 -20.23 6.05 4.15
C LYS A 289 -19.06 7.04 4.03
N ALA A 290 -17.96 6.61 3.40
CA ALA A 290 -16.81 7.47 3.20
C ALA A 290 -17.14 8.65 2.28
N GLU A 291 -17.94 8.44 1.21
CA GLU A 291 -18.41 9.51 0.34
C GLU A 291 -19.31 10.51 1.09
N ALA A 292 -20.20 10.04 1.98
CA ALA A 292 -21.02 10.92 2.81
C ALA A 292 -20.15 11.82 3.71
N ILE A 293 -19.12 11.26 4.35
CA ILE A 293 -18.16 12.03 5.16
C ILE A 293 -17.43 13.06 4.29
N ILE A 294 -17.05 12.72 3.07
CA ILE A 294 -16.38 13.63 2.15
C ILE A 294 -17.27 14.81 1.81
N GLU A 295 -18.56 14.58 1.48
CA GLU A 295 -19.50 15.67 1.17
C GLU A 295 -19.75 16.58 2.37
N GLU A 296 -19.88 16.04 3.59
CA GLU A 296 -19.98 16.83 4.81
C GLU A 296 -18.76 17.74 4.99
N GLU A 297 -17.56 17.21 4.86
CA GLU A 297 -16.32 17.97 5.06
C GLU A 297 -16.09 19.02 3.96
N ILE A 298 -16.59 18.82 2.73
CA ILE A 298 -16.57 19.83 1.67
C ILE A 298 -17.41 21.03 2.14
N LEU A 299 -18.61 20.80 2.63
CA LEU A 299 -19.50 21.88 3.14
C LEU A 299 -18.84 22.63 4.31
N GLU A 300 -18.29 21.93 5.30
CA GLU A 300 -17.60 22.53 6.43
C GLU A 300 -16.37 23.37 6.00
N MET A 301 -15.61 22.86 5.02
CA MET A 301 -14.46 23.58 4.46
C MET A 301 -14.92 24.88 3.78
N GLN A 302 -15.96 24.84 2.95
CA GLN A 302 -16.49 26.00 2.24
C GLN A 302 -17.02 27.05 3.22
N GLU A 303 -17.79 26.65 4.23
CA GLU A 303 -18.27 27.58 5.26
C GLU A 303 -17.11 28.24 6.02
N ALA A 304 -16.03 27.53 6.28
CA ALA A 304 -14.88 28.10 6.96
C ALA A 304 -14.12 29.10 6.08
N LEU A 305 -14.01 28.84 4.77
CA LEU A 305 -13.44 29.78 3.79
C LEU A 305 -14.28 31.04 3.67
N GLU A 306 -15.62 30.91 3.60
CA GLU A 306 -16.53 32.04 3.55
C GLU A 306 -16.50 32.89 4.83
N ARG A 307 -16.49 32.26 6.02
CA ARG A 307 -16.29 32.97 7.29
C ARG A 307 -15.02 33.81 7.28
N ARG A 308 -13.91 33.22 6.80
CA ARG A 308 -12.63 33.94 6.71
C ARG A 308 -12.71 35.15 5.78
N LYS A 309 -13.31 35.03 4.58
CA LYS A 309 -13.48 36.16 3.65
C LYS A 309 -14.18 37.34 4.29
N LYS A 310 -15.22 37.06 5.12
CA LYS A 310 -15.98 38.12 5.85
C LYS A 310 -15.18 38.82 6.94
N TYR A 311 -14.13 38.20 7.49
CA TYR A 311 -13.28 38.85 8.51
C TYR A 311 -12.12 39.68 7.89
N ILE A 312 -11.80 39.49 6.63
CA ILE A 312 -10.71 40.19 5.95
C ILE A 312 -11.23 41.34 5.07
N SER A 313 -12.52 41.34 4.69
CA SER A 313 -13.23 42.42 4.03
C SER A 313 -13.71 43.45 5.02
#